data_80080feb6b4e67f81e33d6aded3aabad
#
_entry.id   80080feb6b4e67f81e33d6aded3aabad
#
_cell.length_a   1.000
_cell.length_b   1.000
_cell.length_c   1.000
_cell.angle_alpha   90.00
_cell.angle_beta   90.00
_cell.angle_gamma   90.00
#
_symmetry.space_group_name_H-M   'P 1'
#
loop_
_entity.id
_entity.type
_entity.pdbx_description
1 polymer ?
#
loop_
_entity_poly.entity_id
_entity_poly.type
_entity_poly.pdbx_seq_one_letter_code
_entity_poly.pdbx_strand_id
1 'polypeptide(L)'
;MERKRRNKYDSLLTNYNNEEIAYFHTLLPKTKENLMAIEKDLYNLMTNITPMRFRLLLSNTSNDNKRAIINKLNELNKMSPESNEYNKLYKLINTISKIPLGIYHNINVNNNIDVISNYLTNIKQELDNKIYGHDETKEHIVRILAQFISNPNAKGYVIGIQGSMGVGKTRLIKDCIAKILKYPYAFIPLGGISDSSYLKGHLYTYEGSTYGKIVEEIIKARVMNPLFLFDELDKISTGRYGDEITNTLIHITDSTQNDNFTDKYLEEITLDLSKSLIFFTFNNIDHINPILRDRMIIVKLNKYSKEDKLKIAKNFIVKEICKSYNIKDDDIIIRDAEIEYIIDKTVEEDGVRNLQRNINNIYSYINMNRYIKINDELIKFPFIITREIIDKYIIIKRDNNLINLSMYS
;
A
#
# COMPACT_ATOMS: atom_id res chain seq x y z
N MET A 1 -22.74 -58.54 -6.78
CA MET A 1 -22.89 -57.13 -7.24
C MET A 1 -22.68 -56.21 -6.05
N GLU A 2 -21.44 -55.90 -5.71
CA GLU A 2 -21.11 -54.93 -4.67
C GLU A 2 -21.13 -53.54 -5.28
N ARG A 3 -22.17 -52.75 -4.98
CA ARG A 3 -22.16 -51.29 -5.21
C ARG A 3 -21.12 -50.70 -4.25
N LYS A 4 -19.89 -50.40 -4.75
CA LYS A 4 -18.94 -49.55 -4.06
C LYS A 4 -19.69 -48.29 -3.62
N ARG A 5 -19.90 -48.09 -2.31
CA ARG A 5 -20.31 -46.79 -1.77
C ARG A 5 -19.25 -45.80 -2.18
N ARG A 6 -19.56 -44.91 -3.14
CA ARG A 6 -18.72 -43.77 -3.47
C ARG A 6 -18.50 -43.00 -2.17
N ASN A 7 -17.26 -42.91 -1.74
CA ASN A 7 -16.91 -42.14 -0.58
C ASN A 7 -17.31 -40.67 -0.81
N LYS A 8 -17.93 -40.03 0.17
CA LYS A 8 -18.38 -38.62 0.11
C LYS A 8 -17.29 -37.64 -0.38
N TYR A 9 -16.05 -38.08 -0.41
CA TYR A 9 -14.84 -37.31 -0.68
C TYR A 9 -14.14 -37.67 -2.00
N ASP A 10 -14.56 -38.69 -2.73
CA ASP A 10 -13.85 -39.24 -3.90
C ASP A 10 -13.58 -38.20 -5.01
N SER A 11 -14.46 -37.22 -5.19
CA SER A 11 -14.32 -36.19 -6.25
C SER A 11 -13.26 -35.13 -5.97
N LEU A 12 -12.89 -34.92 -4.70
CA LEU A 12 -11.87 -33.91 -4.31
C LEU A 12 -10.51 -34.55 -4.08
N LEU A 13 -10.50 -35.83 -3.65
CA LEU A 13 -9.25 -36.59 -3.45
C LEU A 13 -8.51 -36.91 -4.76
N THR A 14 -9.14 -36.71 -5.92
CA THR A 14 -8.47 -36.87 -7.22
C THR A 14 -7.30 -35.90 -7.45
N ASN A 15 -7.25 -34.81 -6.71
CA ASN A 15 -6.18 -33.82 -6.82
C ASN A 15 -5.00 -34.09 -5.84
N TYR A 16 -5.14 -35.06 -4.92
CA TYR A 16 -4.14 -35.39 -3.94
C TYR A 16 -3.20 -36.50 -4.41
N ASN A 17 -1.93 -36.43 -4.02
CA ASN A 17 -1.01 -37.53 -4.20
C ASN A 17 -1.25 -38.66 -3.19
N ASN A 18 -0.58 -39.81 -3.37
CA ASN A 18 -0.81 -40.99 -2.53
C ASN A 18 -0.48 -40.77 -1.04
N GLU A 19 0.52 -39.93 -0.73
CA GLU A 19 0.91 -39.61 0.65
C GLU A 19 -0.13 -38.70 1.30
N GLU A 20 -0.64 -37.71 0.57
CA GLU A 20 -1.69 -36.81 1.03
C GLU A 20 -2.99 -37.56 1.29
N ILE A 21 -3.38 -38.49 0.42
CA ILE A 21 -4.55 -39.37 0.61
C ILE A 21 -4.38 -40.24 1.86
N ALA A 22 -3.20 -40.85 2.05
CA ALA A 22 -2.93 -41.65 3.23
C ALA A 22 -3.04 -40.81 4.51
N TYR A 23 -2.46 -39.61 4.54
CA TYR A 23 -2.55 -38.69 5.65
C TYR A 23 -3.98 -38.23 5.91
N PHE A 24 -4.72 -37.88 4.86
CA PHE A 24 -6.13 -37.48 4.98
C PHE A 24 -6.96 -38.55 5.68
N HIS A 25 -6.69 -39.82 5.42
CA HIS A 25 -7.40 -40.92 6.09
C HIS A 25 -7.13 -41.02 7.60
N THR A 26 -6.00 -40.53 8.09
CA THR A 26 -5.66 -40.51 9.53
C THR A 26 -6.35 -39.38 10.30
N LEU A 27 -6.87 -38.35 9.63
CA LEU A 27 -7.46 -37.17 10.24
C LEU A 27 -8.81 -37.48 10.93
N LEU A 28 -9.12 -36.69 11.97
CA LEU A 28 -10.40 -36.71 12.63
C LEU A 28 -11.55 -36.28 11.71
N PRO A 29 -12.78 -36.81 11.85
CA PRO A 29 -13.91 -36.51 10.98
C PRO A 29 -14.18 -35.01 10.82
N LYS A 30 -14.14 -34.24 11.92
CA LYS A 30 -14.36 -32.78 11.93
C LYS A 30 -13.27 -32.01 11.12
N THR A 31 -12.03 -32.47 11.22
CA THR A 31 -10.89 -31.87 10.45
C THR A 31 -11.05 -32.18 8.98
N LYS A 32 -11.46 -33.40 8.61
CA LYS A 32 -11.78 -33.78 7.23
C LYS A 32 -12.88 -32.89 6.63
N GLU A 33 -13.95 -32.66 7.36
CA GLU A 33 -15.05 -31.78 6.90
C GLU A 33 -14.61 -30.35 6.68
N ASN A 34 -13.80 -29.79 7.61
CA ASN A 34 -13.24 -28.44 7.46
C ASN A 34 -12.31 -28.33 6.24
N LEU A 35 -11.40 -29.28 6.06
CA LEU A 35 -10.49 -29.28 4.91
C LEU A 35 -11.27 -29.37 3.60
N MET A 36 -12.30 -30.23 3.54
CA MET A 36 -13.13 -30.37 2.37
C MET A 36 -13.97 -29.12 2.04
N ALA A 37 -14.40 -28.39 3.07
CA ALA A 37 -15.09 -27.13 2.89
C ALA A 37 -14.15 -26.08 2.27
N ILE A 38 -12.94 -25.94 2.82
CA ILE A 38 -11.90 -25.03 2.30
C ILE A 38 -11.51 -25.39 0.86
N GLU A 39 -11.25 -26.66 0.59
CA GLU A 39 -10.92 -27.14 -0.77
C GLU A 39 -12.05 -26.86 -1.77
N LYS A 40 -13.29 -27.08 -1.36
CA LYS A 40 -14.45 -26.79 -2.21
C LYS A 40 -14.59 -25.30 -2.49
N ASP A 41 -14.35 -24.46 -1.51
CA ASP A 41 -14.38 -23.01 -1.67
C ASP A 41 -13.25 -22.55 -2.61
N LEU A 42 -12.03 -23.06 -2.43
CA LEU A 42 -10.90 -22.81 -3.32
C LEU A 42 -11.16 -23.31 -4.74
N TYR A 43 -11.72 -24.52 -4.89
CA TYR A 43 -12.08 -25.08 -6.19
C TYR A 43 -13.14 -24.23 -6.90
N ASN A 44 -14.16 -23.78 -6.18
CA ASN A 44 -15.20 -22.89 -6.73
C ASN A 44 -14.60 -21.54 -7.18
N LEU A 45 -13.64 -21.00 -6.42
CA LEU A 45 -12.91 -19.80 -6.82
C LEU A 45 -12.06 -20.01 -8.09
N MET A 46 -11.51 -21.22 -8.27
CA MET A 46 -10.67 -21.58 -9.42
C MET A 46 -11.48 -21.98 -10.66
N THR A 47 -12.65 -22.62 -10.52
CA THR A 47 -13.44 -23.17 -11.64
C THR A 47 -14.47 -22.19 -12.20
N ASN A 48 -14.88 -21.18 -11.43
CA ASN A 48 -15.79 -20.12 -11.93
C ASN A 48 -15.07 -19.05 -12.76
N ILE A 49 -13.87 -19.35 -13.27
CA ILE A 49 -13.12 -18.41 -14.10
C ILE A 49 -13.59 -18.55 -15.56
N THR A 50 -14.26 -17.52 -16.06
CA THR A 50 -14.53 -17.40 -17.51
C THR A 50 -13.22 -17.58 -18.28
N PRO A 51 -13.14 -18.46 -19.30
CA PRO A 51 -11.94 -18.65 -20.11
C PRO A 51 -11.37 -17.30 -20.57
N MET A 52 -10.04 -17.15 -20.53
CA MET A 52 -9.37 -15.87 -20.77
C MET A 52 -9.82 -15.19 -22.08
N ARG A 53 -10.02 -15.95 -23.15
CA ARG A 53 -10.49 -15.43 -24.44
C ARG A 53 -11.83 -14.69 -24.30
N PHE A 54 -12.80 -15.28 -23.61
CA PHE A 54 -14.13 -14.69 -23.44
C PHE A 54 -14.09 -13.49 -22.48
N ARG A 55 -13.33 -13.61 -21.40
CA ARG A 55 -13.11 -12.50 -20.47
C ARG A 55 -12.51 -11.29 -21.17
N LEU A 56 -11.52 -11.52 -22.05
CA LEU A 56 -10.87 -10.49 -22.84
C LEU A 56 -11.83 -9.85 -23.85
N LEU A 57 -12.60 -10.66 -24.56
CA LEU A 57 -13.57 -10.16 -25.55
C LEU A 57 -14.65 -9.29 -24.89
N LEU A 58 -15.07 -9.63 -23.67
CA LEU A 58 -16.06 -8.89 -22.89
C LEU A 58 -15.46 -7.68 -22.14
N SER A 59 -14.13 -7.56 -22.03
CA SER A 59 -13.48 -6.45 -21.34
C SER A 59 -13.54 -5.14 -22.14
N ASN A 60 -13.46 -4.01 -21.44
CA ASN A 60 -13.40 -2.67 -22.04
C ASN A 60 -11.96 -2.23 -22.41
N THR A 61 -11.07 -3.19 -22.68
CA THR A 61 -9.72 -2.87 -23.18
C THR A 61 -9.74 -2.57 -24.68
N SER A 62 -8.67 -1.92 -25.18
CA SER A 62 -8.54 -1.56 -26.59
C SER A 62 -8.60 -2.78 -27.52
N ASN A 63 -9.04 -2.57 -28.76
CA ASN A 63 -9.06 -3.65 -29.75
C ASN A 63 -7.64 -4.11 -30.11
N ASP A 64 -6.64 -3.25 -30.05
CA ASP A 64 -5.24 -3.61 -30.28
C ASP A 64 -4.73 -4.55 -29.18
N ASN A 65 -5.00 -4.26 -27.91
CA ASN A 65 -4.71 -5.19 -26.82
C ASN A 65 -5.42 -6.53 -26.99
N LYS A 66 -6.71 -6.51 -27.35
CA LYS A 66 -7.48 -7.75 -27.62
C LYS A 66 -6.82 -8.58 -28.70
N ARG A 67 -6.43 -7.93 -29.81
CA ARG A 67 -5.75 -8.57 -30.94
C ARG A 67 -4.41 -9.17 -30.53
N ALA A 68 -3.57 -8.40 -29.86
CA ALA A 68 -2.25 -8.84 -29.40
C ALA A 68 -2.35 -10.08 -28.48
N ILE A 69 -3.25 -10.04 -27.50
CA ILE A 69 -3.41 -11.15 -26.54
C ILE A 69 -4.02 -12.38 -27.21
N ILE A 70 -4.99 -12.24 -28.12
CA ILE A 70 -5.57 -13.36 -28.87
C ILE A 70 -4.53 -14.02 -29.76
N ASN A 71 -3.65 -13.24 -30.40
CA ASN A 71 -2.56 -13.79 -31.21
C ASN A 71 -1.60 -14.62 -30.35
N LYS A 72 -1.19 -14.11 -29.16
CA LYS A 72 -0.35 -14.86 -28.21
C LYS A 72 -1.05 -16.12 -27.70
N LEU A 73 -2.36 -16.11 -27.46
CA LEU A 73 -3.12 -17.31 -27.09
C LEU A 73 -3.15 -18.34 -28.22
N ASN A 74 -3.32 -17.89 -29.48
CA ASN A 74 -3.31 -18.79 -30.64
C ASN A 74 -1.91 -19.38 -30.88
N GLU A 75 -0.85 -18.62 -30.64
CA GLU A 75 0.54 -19.05 -30.70
C GLU A 75 0.83 -20.13 -29.65
N LEU A 76 0.47 -19.88 -28.39
CA LEU A 76 0.62 -20.85 -27.30
C LEU A 76 -0.05 -22.19 -27.63
N ASN A 77 -1.25 -22.16 -28.20
CA ASN A 77 -1.99 -23.38 -28.57
C ASN A 77 -1.33 -24.22 -29.71
N LYS A 78 -0.39 -23.61 -30.46
CA LYS A 78 0.38 -24.29 -31.52
C LYS A 78 1.73 -24.83 -31.04
N MET A 79 2.19 -24.40 -29.87
CA MET A 79 3.50 -24.80 -29.32
C MET A 79 3.40 -26.15 -28.61
N SER A 80 4.51 -26.89 -28.59
CA SER A 80 4.66 -28.07 -27.74
C SER A 80 4.78 -27.66 -26.27
N PRO A 81 4.00 -28.26 -25.34
CA PRO A 81 4.08 -27.95 -23.91
C PRO A 81 5.46 -28.22 -23.26
N GLU A 82 6.31 -29.01 -23.90
CA GLU A 82 7.64 -29.37 -23.41
C GLU A 82 8.71 -28.32 -23.77
N SER A 83 8.37 -27.34 -24.62
CA SER A 83 9.35 -26.33 -25.06
C SER A 83 9.57 -25.22 -24.02
N ASN A 84 10.78 -24.69 -23.95
CA ASN A 84 11.08 -23.55 -23.08
C ASN A 84 10.30 -22.29 -23.49
N GLU A 85 10.09 -22.11 -24.79
CA GLU A 85 9.30 -21.00 -25.33
C GLU A 85 7.83 -21.08 -24.88
N TYR A 86 7.23 -22.29 -24.87
CA TYR A 86 5.89 -22.52 -24.33
C TYR A 86 5.80 -22.04 -22.88
N ASN A 87 6.75 -22.42 -22.04
CA ASN A 87 6.75 -22.04 -20.62
C ASN A 87 6.88 -20.53 -20.42
N LYS A 88 7.69 -19.85 -21.22
CA LYS A 88 7.83 -18.38 -21.17
C LYS A 88 6.52 -17.69 -21.60
N LEU A 89 5.96 -18.09 -22.74
CA LEU A 89 4.73 -17.53 -23.26
C LEU A 89 3.54 -17.84 -22.34
N TYR A 90 3.49 -19.04 -21.76
CA TYR A 90 2.47 -19.41 -20.77
C TYR A 90 2.52 -18.53 -19.54
N LYS A 91 3.72 -18.26 -18.98
CA LYS A 91 3.92 -17.35 -17.84
C LYS A 91 3.45 -15.93 -18.18
N LEU A 92 3.79 -15.43 -19.38
CA LEU A 92 3.34 -14.12 -19.85
C LEU A 92 1.82 -14.06 -19.91
N ILE A 93 1.17 -15.02 -20.58
CA ILE A 93 -0.29 -15.08 -20.70
C ILE A 93 -0.96 -15.19 -19.32
N ASN A 94 -0.41 -16.01 -18.43
CA ASN A 94 -0.92 -16.11 -17.06
C ASN A 94 -0.79 -14.78 -16.30
N THR A 95 0.30 -14.03 -16.50
CA THR A 95 0.43 -12.67 -15.95
C THR A 95 -0.63 -11.73 -16.51
N ILE A 96 -0.78 -11.68 -17.84
CA ILE A 96 -1.80 -10.86 -18.51
C ILE A 96 -3.21 -11.20 -17.97
N SER A 97 -3.47 -12.49 -17.72
CA SER A 97 -4.77 -12.94 -17.19
C SER A 97 -5.11 -12.36 -15.81
N LYS A 98 -4.12 -11.94 -15.03
CA LYS A 98 -4.28 -11.33 -13.70
C LYS A 98 -4.47 -9.82 -13.76
N ILE A 99 -4.11 -9.18 -14.87
CA ILE A 99 -4.26 -7.73 -15.06
C ILE A 99 -5.77 -7.42 -15.22
N PRO A 100 -6.30 -6.46 -14.46
CA PRO A 100 -7.71 -6.09 -14.49
C PRO A 100 -8.05 -5.20 -15.69
N LEU A 101 -7.72 -5.64 -16.92
CA LEU A 101 -7.90 -4.87 -18.15
C LEU A 101 -9.34 -4.35 -18.31
N GLY A 102 -9.49 -3.02 -18.41
CA GLY A 102 -10.79 -2.37 -18.57
C GLY A 102 -11.63 -2.27 -17.30
N ILE A 103 -11.10 -2.69 -16.14
CA ILE A 103 -11.79 -2.57 -14.84
C ILE A 103 -11.27 -1.33 -14.13
N TYR A 104 -12.14 -0.34 -13.94
CA TYR A 104 -11.82 0.92 -13.28
C TYR A 104 -12.63 1.08 -11.99
N HIS A 105 -11.99 1.62 -10.96
CA HIS A 105 -12.67 2.07 -9.76
C HIS A 105 -13.35 3.41 -10.05
N ASN A 106 -14.63 3.52 -9.75
CA ASN A 106 -15.41 4.75 -9.91
C ASN A 106 -15.97 5.18 -8.56
N ILE A 107 -15.98 6.48 -8.32
CA ILE A 107 -16.65 7.06 -7.16
C ILE A 107 -18.13 7.15 -7.51
N ASN A 108 -18.90 6.14 -7.09
CA ASN A 108 -20.33 6.10 -7.37
C ASN A 108 -21.11 6.88 -6.30
N VAL A 109 -21.39 8.14 -6.57
CA VAL A 109 -22.27 8.98 -5.77
C VAL A 109 -23.48 9.34 -6.64
N ASN A 110 -24.69 9.25 -6.07
CA ASN A 110 -25.89 9.63 -6.78
C ASN A 110 -25.82 11.13 -7.18
N ASN A 111 -26.24 11.48 -8.40
CA ASN A 111 -26.17 12.84 -8.96
C ASN A 111 -27.08 13.88 -8.25
N ASN A 112 -27.65 13.56 -7.09
CA ASN A 112 -28.37 14.51 -6.26
C ASN A 112 -27.39 15.43 -5.52
N ILE A 113 -27.58 16.75 -5.63
CA ILE A 113 -26.73 17.77 -5.03
C ILE A 113 -26.62 17.59 -3.52
N ASP A 114 -27.71 17.28 -2.83
CA ASP A 114 -27.72 17.08 -1.37
C ASP A 114 -26.89 15.85 -0.97
N VAL A 115 -26.96 14.76 -1.75
CA VAL A 115 -26.17 13.54 -1.52
C VAL A 115 -24.68 13.82 -1.74
N ILE A 116 -24.32 14.54 -2.80
CA ILE A 116 -22.93 14.93 -3.09
C ILE A 116 -22.40 15.85 -1.98
N SER A 117 -23.19 16.85 -1.57
CA SER A 117 -22.82 17.77 -0.50
C SER A 117 -22.53 17.04 0.81
N ASN A 118 -23.44 16.15 1.21
CA ASN A 118 -23.28 15.33 2.43
C ASN A 118 -22.06 14.40 2.32
N TYR A 119 -21.82 13.78 1.15
CA TYR A 119 -20.67 12.91 0.92
C TYR A 119 -19.35 13.68 1.07
N LEU A 120 -19.20 14.84 0.43
CA LEU A 120 -17.98 15.66 0.52
C LEU A 120 -17.77 16.24 1.91
N THR A 121 -18.84 16.64 2.59
CA THR A 121 -18.80 17.14 3.98
C THR A 121 -18.33 16.03 4.94
N ASN A 122 -18.87 14.82 4.80
CA ASN A 122 -18.45 13.67 5.60
C ASN A 122 -16.97 13.31 5.36
N ILE A 123 -16.51 13.35 4.11
CA ILE A 123 -15.08 13.11 3.79
C ILE A 123 -14.21 14.15 4.47
N LYS A 124 -14.59 15.45 4.41
CA LYS A 124 -13.84 16.50 5.07
C LYS A 124 -13.73 16.26 6.57
N GLN A 125 -14.85 15.93 7.23
CA GLN A 125 -14.88 15.59 8.66
C GLN A 125 -14.02 14.36 8.99
N GLU A 126 -14.08 13.31 8.16
CA GLU A 126 -13.25 12.12 8.37
C GLU A 126 -11.75 12.43 8.22
N LEU A 127 -11.37 13.30 7.27
CA LEU A 127 -9.99 13.77 7.11
C LEU A 127 -9.52 14.53 8.35
N ASP A 128 -10.40 15.42 8.90
CA ASP A 128 -10.11 16.20 10.12
C ASP A 128 -9.95 15.29 11.35
N ASN A 129 -10.76 14.24 11.44
CA ASN A 129 -10.69 13.27 12.54
C ASN A 129 -9.45 12.36 12.49
N LYS A 130 -8.85 12.14 11.31
CA LYS A 130 -7.72 11.22 11.15
C LYS A 130 -6.36 11.89 11.13
N ILE A 131 -6.29 13.14 10.69
CA ILE A 131 -5.04 13.90 10.62
C ILE A 131 -5.25 15.32 11.14
N TYR A 132 -4.34 15.73 12.00
CA TYR A 132 -4.32 17.09 12.54
C TYR A 132 -3.67 18.07 11.54
N GLY A 133 -4.30 19.22 11.33
CA GLY A 133 -3.78 20.28 10.45
C GLY A 133 -3.84 19.92 8.95
N HIS A 134 -3.00 20.58 8.16
CA HIS A 134 -2.88 20.41 6.71
C HIS A 134 -4.16 20.74 5.93
N ASP A 135 -4.88 21.80 6.34
CA ASP A 135 -6.21 22.14 5.83
C ASP A 135 -6.21 22.43 4.33
N GLU A 136 -5.18 23.11 3.80
CA GLU A 136 -5.03 23.34 2.36
C GLU A 136 -4.95 22.02 1.59
N THR A 137 -4.19 21.05 2.10
CA THR A 137 -4.05 19.74 1.47
C THR A 137 -5.38 19.00 1.45
N LYS A 138 -6.10 19.01 2.58
CA LYS A 138 -7.42 18.38 2.70
C LYS A 138 -8.42 19.03 1.75
N GLU A 139 -8.41 20.35 1.64
CA GLU A 139 -9.27 21.09 0.72
C GLU A 139 -8.96 20.75 -0.74
N HIS A 140 -7.69 20.66 -1.12
CA HIS A 140 -7.30 20.21 -2.46
C HIS A 140 -7.84 18.82 -2.79
N ILE A 141 -7.77 17.91 -1.84
CA ILE A 141 -8.30 16.54 -2.01
C ILE A 141 -9.82 16.58 -2.23
N VAL A 142 -10.55 17.36 -1.43
CA VAL A 142 -12.00 17.50 -1.58
C VAL A 142 -12.38 18.10 -2.94
N ARG A 143 -11.61 19.09 -3.46
CA ARG A 143 -11.82 19.66 -4.81
C ARG A 143 -11.62 18.63 -5.92
N ILE A 144 -10.58 17.81 -5.83
CA ILE A 144 -10.30 16.73 -6.79
C ILE A 144 -11.46 15.73 -6.80
N LEU A 145 -11.96 15.36 -5.62
CA LEU A 145 -13.10 14.45 -5.50
C LEU A 145 -14.38 15.04 -6.10
N ALA A 146 -14.65 16.32 -5.84
CA ALA A 146 -15.77 17.01 -6.43
C ALA A 146 -15.72 16.98 -7.96
N GLN A 147 -14.51 17.12 -8.55
CA GLN A 147 -14.35 17.02 -9.99
C GLN A 147 -14.59 15.60 -10.52
N PHE A 148 -14.10 14.55 -9.84
CA PHE A 148 -14.38 13.17 -10.25
C PHE A 148 -15.86 12.80 -10.15
N ILE A 149 -16.56 13.33 -9.16
CA ILE A 149 -18.02 13.17 -9.05
C ILE A 149 -18.73 13.87 -10.21
N SER A 150 -18.33 15.11 -10.54
CA SER A 150 -18.91 15.87 -11.63
C SER A 150 -18.59 15.31 -13.02
N ASN A 151 -17.41 14.72 -13.19
CA ASN A 151 -16.96 14.09 -14.43
C ASN A 151 -16.19 12.78 -14.16
N PRO A 152 -16.89 11.64 -14.13
CA PRO A 152 -16.26 10.32 -13.90
C PRO A 152 -15.22 9.92 -14.96
N ASN A 153 -15.21 10.61 -16.11
CA ASN A 153 -14.21 10.42 -17.16
C ASN A 153 -13.06 11.42 -17.10
N ALA A 154 -12.98 12.25 -16.05
CA ALA A 154 -11.85 13.14 -15.85
C ALA A 154 -10.54 12.36 -15.80
N LYS A 155 -9.48 12.92 -16.37
CA LYS A 155 -8.13 12.39 -16.22
C LYS A 155 -7.69 12.49 -14.77
N GLY A 156 -6.83 11.55 -14.35
CA GLY A 156 -6.25 11.53 -13.01
C GLY A 156 -5.38 12.75 -12.72
N TYR A 157 -5.11 12.93 -11.45
CA TYR A 157 -4.26 14.02 -10.98
C TYR A 157 -2.90 13.52 -10.54
N VAL A 158 -1.91 14.36 -10.74
CA VAL A 158 -0.54 14.17 -10.22
C VAL A 158 -0.29 15.18 -9.11
N ILE A 159 -0.07 14.71 -7.90
CA ILE A 159 0.07 15.53 -6.71
C ILE A 159 1.41 15.25 -6.04
N GLY A 160 2.21 16.29 -5.85
CA GLY A 160 3.47 16.22 -5.10
C GLY A 160 3.27 16.73 -3.68
N ILE A 161 3.50 15.88 -2.68
CA ILE A 161 3.42 16.27 -1.26
C ILE A 161 4.83 16.50 -0.73
N GLN A 162 5.16 17.77 -0.55
CA GLN A 162 6.41 18.22 0.05
C GLN A 162 6.29 18.35 1.56
N GLY A 163 7.30 17.93 2.30
CA GLY A 163 7.37 18.16 3.74
C GLY A 163 8.55 17.47 4.38
N SER A 164 8.92 17.90 5.57
CA SER A 164 10.02 17.31 6.33
C SER A 164 9.71 15.87 6.75
N MET A 165 10.71 15.15 7.26
CA MET A 165 10.49 13.81 7.79
C MET A 165 9.54 13.84 9.01
N GLY A 166 8.64 12.85 9.07
CA GLY A 166 7.75 12.67 10.22
C GLY A 166 6.52 13.57 10.27
N VAL A 167 6.27 14.47 9.27
CA VAL A 167 5.06 15.30 9.21
C VAL A 167 3.81 14.55 8.75
N GLY A 168 3.91 13.26 8.43
CA GLY A 168 2.75 12.43 8.11
C GLY A 168 2.40 12.28 6.63
N LYS A 169 3.31 12.59 5.68
CA LYS A 169 3.06 12.50 4.23
C LYS A 169 2.44 11.16 3.79
N THR A 170 3.13 10.07 4.05
CA THR A 170 2.69 8.71 3.67
C THR A 170 1.40 8.31 4.40
N ARG A 171 1.25 8.71 5.68
CA ARG A 171 0.06 8.46 6.48
C ARG A 171 -1.17 9.19 5.93
N LEU A 172 -1.02 10.44 5.51
CA LEU A 172 -2.08 11.23 4.87
C LEU A 172 -2.64 10.51 3.64
N ILE A 173 -1.78 9.98 2.79
CA ILE A 173 -2.22 9.33 1.56
C ILE A 173 -2.81 7.95 1.86
N LYS A 174 -2.07 7.10 2.58
CA LYS A 174 -2.43 5.70 2.83
C LYS A 174 -3.60 5.55 3.81
N ASP A 175 -3.47 6.19 4.98
CA ASP A 175 -4.41 5.94 6.09
C ASP A 175 -5.61 6.88 6.07
N CYS A 176 -5.50 8.02 5.40
CA CYS A 176 -6.60 8.95 5.26
C CYS A 176 -7.20 8.87 3.87
N ILE A 177 -6.55 9.38 2.82
CA ILE A 177 -7.14 9.52 1.50
C ILE A 177 -7.62 8.16 0.96
N ALA A 178 -6.73 7.18 0.84
CA ALA A 178 -7.09 5.89 0.25
C ALA A 178 -8.16 5.14 1.05
N LYS A 179 -8.07 5.14 2.39
CA LYS A 179 -9.03 4.43 3.25
C LYS A 179 -10.40 5.12 3.32
N ILE A 180 -10.43 6.46 3.39
CA ILE A 180 -11.68 7.22 3.46
C ILE A 180 -12.45 7.07 2.13
N LEU A 181 -11.73 7.17 1.02
CA LEU A 181 -12.30 7.02 -0.31
C LEU A 181 -12.58 5.56 -0.69
N LYS A 182 -12.13 4.61 0.13
CA LYS A 182 -12.11 3.18 -0.21
C LYS A 182 -11.46 2.93 -1.58
N TYR A 183 -10.46 3.76 -1.92
CA TYR A 183 -9.79 3.71 -3.21
C TYR A 183 -8.69 2.63 -3.18
N PRO A 184 -8.61 1.76 -4.17
CA PRO A 184 -7.52 0.79 -4.27
C PRO A 184 -6.16 1.48 -4.27
N TYR A 185 -5.26 1.03 -3.41
CA TYR A 185 -3.99 1.70 -3.09
C TYR A 185 -2.80 0.89 -3.59
N ALA A 186 -1.88 1.56 -4.25
CA ALA A 186 -0.66 1.01 -4.82
C ALA A 186 0.57 1.76 -4.28
N PHE A 187 1.44 1.07 -3.53
CA PHE A 187 2.62 1.67 -2.90
C PHE A 187 3.91 1.30 -3.63
N ILE A 188 4.66 2.29 -4.05
CA ILE A 188 5.92 2.13 -4.78
C ILE A 188 7.00 3.01 -4.12
N PRO A 189 7.88 2.44 -3.29
CA PRO A 189 9.02 3.18 -2.76
C PRO A 189 10.03 3.45 -3.88
N LEU A 190 10.52 4.68 -3.96
CA LEU A 190 11.54 5.09 -4.93
C LEU A 190 12.93 5.26 -4.28
N GLY A 191 12.98 5.35 -2.95
CA GLY A 191 14.24 5.51 -2.24
C GLY A 191 15.17 4.31 -2.41
N GLY A 192 16.40 4.55 -2.87
CA GLY A 192 17.41 3.51 -3.01
C GLY A 192 17.28 2.61 -4.25
N ILE A 193 16.36 2.89 -5.16
CA ILE A 193 16.23 2.15 -6.41
C ILE A 193 17.38 2.55 -7.34
N SER A 194 18.07 1.55 -7.87
CA SER A 194 19.21 1.70 -8.78
C SER A 194 18.98 1.08 -10.16
N ASP A 195 17.79 0.52 -10.44
CA ASP A 195 17.49 -0.15 -11.69
C ASP A 195 16.14 0.31 -12.26
N SER A 196 16.16 0.74 -13.52
CA SER A 196 14.95 1.18 -14.24
C SER A 196 13.96 0.04 -14.51
N SER A 197 14.44 -1.19 -14.57
CA SER A 197 13.60 -2.37 -14.73
C SER A 197 12.67 -2.61 -13.54
N TYR A 198 12.98 -2.03 -12.37
CA TYR A 198 12.09 -2.06 -11.22
C TYR A 198 10.68 -1.57 -11.55
N LEU A 199 10.54 -0.49 -12.32
CA LEU A 199 9.23 0.06 -12.68
C LEU A 199 8.60 -0.60 -13.90
N LYS A 200 9.40 -0.92 -14.93
CA LYS A 200 8.95 -1.38 -16.26
C LYS A 200 9.23 -2.86 -16.56
N GLY A 201 9.85 -3.61 -15.63
CA GLY A 201 10.19 -5.01 -15.86
C GLY A 201 11.30 -5.25 -16.88
N HIS A 202 11.51 -6.52 -17.19
CA HIS A 202 12.44 -7.00 -18.22
C HIS A 202 11.67 -7.68 -19.35
N LEU A 203 12.28 -7.75 -20.55
CA LEU A 203 11.69 -8.48 -21.67
C LEU A 203 11.43 -9.95 -21.27
N TYR A 204 10.24 -10.46 -21.58
CA TYR A 204 9.82 -11.81 -21.15
C TYR A 204 10.64 -12.93 -21.77
N THR A 205 11.37 -12.64 -22.85
CA THR A 205 12.25 -13.60 -23.54
C THR A 205 13.46 -14.01 -22.70
N TYR A 206 13.88 -13.19 -21.74
CA TYR A 206 15.01 -13.51 -20.85
C TYR A 206 14.57 -14.51 -19.77
N GLU A 207 15.51 -15.37 -19.38
CA GLU A 207 15.28 -16.28 -18.27
C GLU A 207 15.23 -15.51 -16.94
N GLY A 208 14.27 -15.84 -16.09
CA GLY A 208 14.07 -15.14 -14.81
C GLY A 208 13.41 -13.75 -14.92
N SER A 209 12.97 -13.33 -16.13
CA SER A 209 12.30 -12.05 -16.31
C SER A 209 10.97 -11.95 -15.55
N THR A 210 10.66 -10.75 -15.10
CA THR A 210 9.42 -10.41 -14.40
C THR A 210 8.89 -9.05 -14.87
N TYR A 211 7.61 -8.83 -14.67
CA TYR A 211 6.98 -7.54 -14.91
C TYR A 211 7.41 -6.50 -13.85
N GLY A 212 7.24 -5.23 -14.19
CA GLY A 212 7.61 -4.12 -13.32
C GLY A 212 6.67 -3.91 -12.16
N LYS A 213 7.13 -3.10 -11.21
CA LYS A 213 6.39 -2.80 -9.97
C LYS A 213 5.04 -2.12 -10.22
N ILE A 214 4.91 -1.33 -11.27
CA ILE A 214 3.64 -0.69 -11.66
C ILE A 214 2.60 -1.77 -11.98
N VAL A 215 2.95 -2.76 -12.80
CA VAL A 215 2.05 -3.87 -13.15
C VAL A 215 1.74 -4.74 -11.93
N GLU A 216 2.72 -5.01 -11.08
CA GLU A 216 2.52 -5.76 -9.83
C GLU A 216 1.46 -5.11 -8.95
N GLU A 217 1.55 -3.80 -8.76
CA GLU A 217 0.62 -3.06 -7.92
C GLU A 217 -0.78 -2.94 -8.56
N ILE A 218 -0.89 -2.84 -9.89
CA ILE A 218 -2.18 -2.91 -10.60
C ILE A 218 -2.86 -4.27 -10.39
N ILE A 219 -2.10 -5.36 -10.49
CA ILE A 219 -2.62 -6.72 -10.25
C ILE A 219 -3.14 -6.85 -8.81
N LYS A 220 -2.38 -6.35 -7.82
CA LYS A 220 -2.79 -6.37 -6.41
C LYS A 220 -4.02 -5.50 -6.15
N ALA A 221 -4.08 -4.33 -6.76
CA ALA A 221 -5.19 -3.39 -6.63
C ALA A 221 -6.47 -3.89 -7.31
N ARG A 222 -6.38 -4.80 -8.29
CA ARG A 222 -7.49 -5.35 -9.08
C ARG A 222 -8.29 -4.31 -9.87
N VAL A 223 -7.70 -3.15 -10.13
CA VAL A 223 -8.25 -2.07 -10.96
C VAL A 223 -7.14 -1.43 -11.78
N MET A 224 -7.51 -0.83 -12.94
CA MET A 224 -6.55 -0.16 -13.82
C MET A 224 -6.14 1.23 -13.33
N ASN A 225 -6.95 1.85 -12.47
CA ASN A 225 -6.73 3.20 -11.94
C ASN A 225 -6.57 3.21 -10.41
N PRO A 226 -5.61 2.50 -9.82
CA PRO A 226 -5.38 2.61 -8.38
C PRO A 226 -4.87 4.01 -8.01
N LEU A 227 -4.93 4.34 -6.73
CA LEU A 227 -4.20 5.45 -6.17
C LEU A 227 -2.74 5.03 -6.00
N PHE A 228 -1.86 5.51 -6.87
CA PHE A 228 -0.42 5.28 -6.76
C PHE A 228 0.20 6.23 -5.75
N LEU A 229 0.99 5.71 -4.83
CA LEU A 229 1.90 6.49 -4.00
C LEU A 229 3.34 6.10 -4.32
N PHE A 230 4.06 7.01 -4.94
CA PHE A 230 5.50 6.96 -5.13
C PHE A 230 6.18 7.69 -3.97
N ASP A 231 6.81 6.94 -3.08
CA ASP A 231 7.41 7.50 -1.85
C ASP A 231 8.89 7.81 -2.03
N GLU A 232 9.35 8.90 -1.43
CA GLU A 232 10.76 9.36 -1.45
C GLU A 232 11.30 9.68 -2.85
N LEU A 233 10.56 10.45 -3.65
CA LEU A 233 10.95 10.85 -5.00
C LEU A 233 12.32 11.56 -5.06
N ASP A 234 12.67 12.35 -4.04
CA ASP A 234 13.94 13.07 -3.90
C ASP A 234 15.14 12.17 -3.54
N LYS A 235 14.91 10.85 -3.39
CA LYS A 235 15.93 9.85 -3.06
C LYS A 235 16.28 8.92 -4.23
N ILE A 236 15.76 9.19 -5.41
CA ILE A 236 16.17 8.50 -6.64
C ILE A 236 17.68 8.75 -6.84
N SER A 237 18.41 7.70 -7.21
CA SER A 237 19.85 7.81 -7.49
C SER A 237 20.12 8.83 -8.59
N THR A 238 21.21 9.57 -8.49
CA THR A 238 21.68 10.46 -9.56
C THR A 238 22.46 9.67 -10.61
N GLY A 239 22.37 10.09 -11.90
CA GLY A 239 23.03 9.47 -13.01
C GLY A 239 22.11 8.61 -13.89
N ARG A 240 22.68 7.88 -14.85
CA ARG A 240 21.95 7.19 -15.93
C ARG A 240 20.74 6.36 -15.47
N TYR A 241 20.88 5.60 -14.40
CA TYR A 241 19.79 4.76 -13.89
C TYR A 241 18.67 5.57 -13.27
N GLY A 242 19.00 6.64 -12.54
CA GLY A 242 18.01 7.57 -12.01
C GLY A 242 17.28 8.34 -13.09
N ASP A 243 17.98 8.70 -14.16
CA ASP A 243 17.38 9.37 -15.33
C ASP A 243 16.37 8.45 -16.03
N GLU A 244 16.65 7.15 -16.16
CA GLU A 244 15.72 6.18 -16.74
C GLU A 244 14.45 6.00 -15.87
N ILE A 245 14.60 5.96 -14.54
CA ILE A 245 13.46 5.92 -13.59
C ILE A 245 12.65 7.22 -13.76
N THR A 246 13.31 8.36 -13.73
CA THR A 246 12.67 9.68 -13.87
C THR A 246 11.92 9.80 -15.20
N ASN A 247 12.50 9.34 -16.31
CA ASN A 247 11.83 9.32 -17.61
C ASN A 247 10.58 8.44 -17.61
N THR A 248 10.60 7.31 -16.88
CA THR A 248 9.42 6.48 -16.69
C THR A 248 8.33 7.22 -15.92
N LEU A 249 8.70 7.94 -14.86
CA LEU A 249 7.75 8.73 -14.07
C LEU A 249 7.20 9.92 -14.89
N ILE A 250 8.03 10.56 -15.69
CA ILE A 250 7.60 11.62 -16.64
C ILE A 250 6.55 11.06 -17.60
N HIS A 251 6.76 9.87 -18.15
CA HIS A 251 5.82 9.25 -19.09
C HIS A 251 4.46 8.96 -18.43
N ILE A 252 4.42 8.38 -17.23
CA ILE A 252 3.15 8.06 -16.55
C ILE A 252 2.42 9.30 -16.02
N THR A 253 3.11 10.41 -15.83
CA THR A 253 2.52 11.69 -15.38
C THR A 253 2.07 12.57 -16.53
N ASP A 254 2.46 12.26 -17.75
CA ASP A 254 2.05 13.01 -18.94
C ASP A 254 0.65 12.61 -19.36
N SER A 255 -0.29 13.53 -19.27
CA SER A 255 -1.70 13.31 -19.64
C SER A 255 -1.92 13.01 -21.13
N THR A 256 -0.90 13.20 -21.98
CA THR A 256 -0.95 12.88 -23.41
C THR A 256 -0.41 11.49 -23.75
N GLN A 257 0.27 10.83 -22.81
CA GLN A 257 0.96 9.56 -23.04
C GLN A 257 0.61 8.46 -22.02
N ASN A 258 0.03 8.83 -20.87
CA ASN A 258 -0.23 7.90 -19.78
C ASN A 258 -1.37 6.90 -20.04
N ASP A 259 -2.10 7.07 -21.14
CA ASP A 259 -3.07 6.09 -21.66
C ASP A 259 -2.41 4.92 -22.41
N ASN A 260 -1.11 5.06 -22.74
CA ASN A 260 -0.31 4.09 -23.49
C ASN A 260 0.95 3.63 -22.74
N PHE A 261 0.83 3.37 -21.44
CA PHE A 261 1.94 2.84 -20.67
C PHE A 261 2.29 1.42 -21.11
N THR A 262 3.57 1.16 -21.37
CA THR A 262 4.08 -0.16 -21.75
C THR A 262 5.07 -0.68 -20.71
N ASP A 263 4.84 -1.90 -20.26
CA ASP A 263 5.79 -2.68 -19.47
C ASP A 263 6.62 -3.58 -20.39
N LYS A 264 7.92 -3.66 -20.19
CA LYS A 264 8.81 -4.44 -21.06
C LYS A 264 8.47 -5.94 -21.08
N TYR A 265 7.94 -6.46 -19.96
CA TYR A 265 7.49 -7.85 -19.86
C TYR A 265 6.23 -8.12 -20.69
N LEU A 266 5.33 -7.13 -20.75
CA LEU A 266 4.05 -7.25 -21.45
C LEU A 266 4.13 -6.95 -22.96
N GLU A 267 5.27 -6.42 -23.44
CA GLU A 267 5.54 -6.04 -24.85
C GLU A 267 4.50 -5.09 -25.44
N GLU A 268 3.72 -5.58 -26.42
CA GLU A 268 2.75 -4.80 -27.20
C GLU A 268 1.49 -4.41 -26.40
N ILE A 269 1.34 -4.93 -25.17
CA ILE A 269 0.13 -4.67 -24.40
C ILE A 269 0.30 -3.34 -23.67
N THR A 270 -0.58 -2.41 -23.99
CA THR A 270 -0.63 -1.09 -23.38
C THR A 270 -1.58 -1.04 -22.20
N LEU A 271 -1.21 -0.30 -21.17
CA LEU A 271 -2.00 -0.09 -19.97
C LEU A 271 -2.42 1.37 -19.91
N ASP A 272 -3.72 1.62 -19.79
CA ASP A 272 -4.26 2.97 -19.63
C ASP A 272 -4.23 3.38 -18.15
N LEU A 273 -3.30 4.25 -17.80
CA LEU A 273 -3.13 4.83 -16.47
C LEU A 273 -3.74 6.24 -16.36
N SER A 274 -4.41 6.73 -17.41
CA SER A 274 -4.88 8.12 -17.50
C SER A 274 -5.88 8.52 -16.41
N LYS A 275 -6.60 7.55 -15.83
CA LYS A 275 -7.57 7.76 -14.74
C LYS A 275 -6.99 7.50 -13.34
N SER A 276 -5.71 7.21 -13.22
CA SER A 276 -5.07 6.94 -11.94
C SER A 276 -4.81 8.24 -11.16
N LEU A 277 -4.96 8.17 -9.84
CA LEU A 277 -4.48 9.22 -8.94
C LEU A 277 -3.02 8.93 -8.59
N ILE A 278 -2.13 9.86 -8.91
CA ILE A 278 -0.70 9.70 -8.67
C ILE A 278 -0.25 10.68 -7.60
N PHE A 279 0.29 10.15 -6.51
CA PHE A 279 0.89 10.93 -5.44
C PHE A 279 2.39 10.67 -5.38
N PHE A 280 3.15 11.74 -5.26
CA PHE A 280 4.57 11.70 -4.93
C PHE A 280 4.78 12.27 -3.55
N THR A 281 5.69 11.69 -2.76
CA THR A 281 6.19 12.31 -1.54
C THR A 281 7.67 12.63 -1.69
N PHE A 282 8.07 13.74 -1.13
CA PHE A 282 9.47 14.17 -1.11
C PHE A 282 9.72 15.17 0.01
N ASN A 283 10.99 15.35 0.37
CA ASN A 283 11.39 16.34 1.36
C ASN A 283 11.92 17.60 0.67
N ASN A 284 12.83 17.43 -0.29
CA ASN A 284 13.46 18.54 -1.00
C ASN A 284 13.05 18.58 -2.47
N ILE A 285 12.40 19.68 -2.85
CA ILE A 285 11.94 19.93 -4.22
C ILE A 285 13.10 20.15 -5.22
N ASP A 286 14.25 20.64 -4.74
CA ASP A 286 15.40 20.95 -5.60
C ASP A 286 16.07 19.68 -6.15
N HIS A 287 15.83 18.54 -5.53
CA HIS A 287 16.33 17.25 -5.99
C HIS A 287 15.41 16.57 -7.02
N ILE A 288 14.31 17.23 -7.40
CA ILE A 288 13.34 16.69 -8.35
C ILE A 288 13.59 17.27 -9.72
N ASN A 289 13.56 16.40 -10.75
CA ASN A 289 13.66 16.81 -12.12
C ASN A 289 12.63 17.90 -12.46
N PRO A 290 13.03 19.05 -13.06
CA PRO A 290 12.13 20.17 -13.35
C PRO A 290 10.92 19.79 -14.22
N ILE A 291 11.09 18.88 -15.19
CA ILE A 291 10.01 18.42 -16.08
C ILE A 291 8.96 17.66 -15.28
N LEU A 292 9.38 16.79 -14.37
CA LEU A 292 8.46 16.05 -13.51
C LEU A 292 7.77 16.99 -12.52
N ARG A 293 8.50 17.97 -11.99
CA ARG A 293 7.96 18.98 -11.06
C ARG A 293 6.85 19.82 -11.70
N ASP A 294 7.01 20.22 -12.96
CA ASP A 294 6.02 21.01 -13.70
C ASP A 294 4.69 20.27 -13.93
N ARG A 295 4.72 18.95 -13.90
CA ARG A 295 3.54 18.09 -14.12
C ARG A 295 2.73 17.80 -12.86
N MET A 296 3.18 18.24 -11.69
CA MET A 296 2.49 17.93 -10.44
C MET A 296 1.99 19.18 -9.73
N ILE A 297 0.83 19.06 -9.10
CA ILE A 297 0.33 20.05 -8.15
C ILE A 297 1.08 19.85 -6.84
N ILE A 298 1.90 20.83 -6.47
CA ILE A 298 2.71 20.74 -5.26
C ILE A 298 1.95 21.28 -4.07
N VAL A 299 1.81 20.44 -3.05
CA VAL A 299 1.20 20.78 -1.78
C VAL A 299 2.25 20.64 -0.68
N LYS A 300 2.43 21.69 0.13
CA LYS A 300 3.40 21.72 1.21
C LYS A 300 2.73 21.38 2.53
N LEU A 301 3.30 20.41 3.26
CA LEU A 301 2.92 20.14 4.65
C LEU A 301 3.82 20.98 5.56
N ASN A 302 3.19 21.78 6.42
CA ASN A 302 3.87 22.64 7.36
C ASN A 302 4.48 21.82 8.51
N LYS A 303 5.49 22.39 9.15
CA LYS A 303 6.05 21.92 10.42
C LYS A 303 5.00 22.01 11.52
N TYR A 304 5.06 21.12 12.48
CA TYR A 304 4.21 21.18 13.66
C TYR A 304 4.83 22.06 14.73
N SER A 305 4.05 22.98 15.27
CA SER A 305 4.41 23.73 16.49
C SER A 305 4.41 22.80 17.71
N LYS A 306 4.94 23.27 18.85
CA LYS A 306 4.90 22.52 20.12
C LYS A 306 3.46 22.21 20.54
N GLU A 307 2.54 23.17 20.36
CA GLU A 307 1.12 22.99 20.65
C GLU A 307 0.47 21.95 19.74
N ASP A 308 0.83 21.94 18.44
CA ASP A 308 0.34 20.93 17.50
C ASP A 308 0.82 19.55 17.90
N LYS A 309 2.09 19.41 18.26
CA LYS A 309 2.67 18.14 18.73
C LYS A 309 2.00 17.61 19.98
N LEU A 310 1.64 18.49 20.93
CA LEU A 310 0.87 18.13 22.10
C LEU A 310 -0.51 17.57 21.72
N LYS A 311 -1.24 18.27 20.85
CA LYS A 311 -2.56 17.84 20.38
C LYS A 311 -2.48 16.50 19.61
N ILE A 312 -1.46 16.36 18.74
CA ILE A 312 -1.23 15.14 17.99
C ILE A 312 -0.88 13.97 18.93
N ALA A 313 0.00 14.20 19.91
CA ALA A 313 0.36 13.18 20.89
C ALA A 313 -0.86 12.67 21.66
N LYS A 314 -1.67 13.58 22.20
CA LYS A 314 -2.83 13.26 23.02
C LYS A 314 -3.96 12.59 22.23
N ASN A 315 -4.31 13.15 21.06
CA ASN A 315 -5.50 12.73 20.35
C ASN A 315 -5.27 11.55 19.40
N PHE A 316 -4.03 11.35 18.95
CA PHE A 316 -3.70 10.33 17.94
C PHE A 316 -2.64 9.33 18.41
N ILE A 317 -1.44 9.79 18.84
CA ILE A 317 -0.32 8.89 19.14
C ILE A 317 -0.62 8.00 20.33
N VAL A 318 -1.05 8.58 21.45
CA VAL A 318 -1.36 7.84 22.68
C VAL A 318 -2.45 6.80 22.42
N LYS A 319 -3.55 7.20 21.77
CA LYS A 319 -4.66 6.30 21.45
C LYS A 319 -4.24 5.12 20.54
N GLU A 320 -3.40 5.40 19.54
CA GLU A 320 -2.89 4.37 18.63
C GLU A 320 -1.98 3.38 19.37
N ILE A 321 -1.13 3.88 20.27
CA ILE A 321 -0.25 3.07 21.09
C ILE A 321 -1.06 2.22 22.08
N CYS A 322 -2.03 2.81 22.80
CA CYS A 322 -2.93 2.08 23.69
C CYS A 322 -3.63 0.92 22.96
N LYS A 323 -4.14 1.20 21.77
CA LYS A 323 -4.77 0.18 20.92
C LYS A 323 -3.79 -0.93 20.51
N SER A 324 -2.53 -0.60 20.20
CA SER A 324 -1.53 -1.59 19.78
C SER A 324 -1.14 -2.56 20.91
N TYR A 325 -1.19 -2.11 22.16
CA TYR A 325 -0.90 -2.92 23.35
C TYR A 325 -2.15 -3.49 24.03
N ASN A 326 -3.33 -3.29 23.43
CA ASN A 326 -4.62 -3.67 24.02
C ASN A 326 -4.80 -3.13 25.45
N ILE A 327 -4.46 -1.85 25.64
CA ILE A 327 -4.58 -1.08 26.87
C ILE A 327 -5.76 -0.14 26.71
N LYS A 328 -6.63 -0.02 27.73
CA LYS A 328 -7.73 0.94 27.71
C LYS A 328 -7.17 2.36 27.92
N ASP A 329 -7.85 3.35 27.35
CA ASP A 329 -7.41 4.76 27.43
C ASP A 329 -7.27 5.27 28.87
N ASP A 330 -8.08 4.73 29.80
CA ASP A 330 -8.07 5.11 31.23
C ASP A 330 -7.07 4.32 32.08
N ASP A 331 -6.47 3.26 31.53
CA ASP A 331 -5.52 2.40 32.27
C ASP A 331 -4.15 3.09 32.49
N ILE A 332 -3.77 4.00 31.57
CA ILE A 332 -2.53 4.75 31.69
C ILE A 332 -2.83 6.26 31.60
N ILE A 333 -2.52 6.96 32.65
CA ILE A 333 -2.74 8.40 32.77
C ILE A 333 -1.44 9.13 32.43
N ILE A 334 -1.46 9.88 31.33
CA ILE A 334 -0.43 10.84 30.96
C ILE A 334 -1.05 12.24 30.90
N ARG A 335 -0.51 13.17 31.67
CA ARG A 335 -1.01 14.55 31.71
C ARG A 335 -0.33 15.40 30.64
N ASP A 336 -0.96 16.51 30.28
CA ASP A 336 -0.44 17.42 29.25
C ASP A 336 0.98 17.91 29.61
N ALA A 337 1.27 18.17 30.90
CA ALA A 337 2.60 18.57 31.36
C ALA A 337 3.69 17.50 31.13
N GLU A 338 3.35 16.22 31.26
CA GLU A 338 4.25 15.11 30.97
C GLU A 338 4.47 14.94 29.47
N ILE A 339 3.46 15.14 28.65
CA ILE A 339 3.59 15.14 27.18
C ILE A 339 4.48 16.30 26.71
N GLU A 340 4.29 17.51 27.26
CA GLU A 340 5.15 18.67 26.98
C GLU A 340 6.61 18.37 27.38
N TYR A 341 6.82 17.76 28.53
CA TYR A 341 8.14 17.34 28.97
C TYR A 341 8.80 16.33 28.02
N ILE A 342 8.02 15.37 27.50
CA ILE A 342 8.51 14.43 26.47
C ILE A 342 8.88 15.19 25.20
N ILE A 343 8.06 16.17 24.76
CA ILE A 343 8.35 16.98 23.58
C ILE A 343 9.66 17.75 23.75
N ASP A 344 9.88 18.39 24.91
CA ASP A 344 11.09 19.17 25.19
C ASP A 344 12.36 18.30 25.25
N LYS A 345 12.23 17.07 25.72
CA LYS A 345 13.34 16.10 25.79
C LYS A 345 13.60 15.37 24.46
N THR A 346 12.63 15.36 23.58
CA THR A 346 12.77 14.71 22.27
C THR A 346 13.69 15.53 21.35
N VAL A 347 14.50 14.84 20.55
CA VAL A 347 15.31 15.48 19.51
C VAL A 347 14.44 16.37 18.64
N GLU A 348 14.87 17.61 18.44
CA GLU A 348 14.14 18.58 17.62
C GLU A 348 13.88 18.04 16.23
N GLU A 349 12.63 18.03 15.83
CA GLU A 349 12.16 17.56 14.53
C GLU A 349 10.95 18.39 14.08
N ASP A 350 10.79 18.53 12.78
CA ASP A 350 9.63 19.24 12.21
C ASP A 350 8.32 18.43 12.33
N GLY A 351 8.44 17.12 12.42
CA GLY A 351 7.34 16.17 12.56
C GLY A 351 7.16 15.65 13.99
N VAL A 352 6.61 14.42 14.06
CA VAL A 352 6.31 13.73 15.33
C VAL A 352 6.86 12.29 15.39
N ARG A 353 7.82 11.95 14.52
CA ARG A 353 8.33 10.56 14.42
C ARG A 353 9.11 10.15 15.67
N ASN A 354 10.03 11.02 16.14
CA ASN A 354 10.80 10.75 17.34
C ASN A 354 9.93 10.86 18.60
N LEU A 355 9.00 11.81 18.62
CA LEU A 355 8.00 11.93 19.69
C LEU A 355 7.18 10.63 19.81
N GLN A 356 6.67 10.10 18.70
CA GLN A 356 5.93 8.83 18.67
C GLN A 356 6.79 7.66 19.19
N ARG A 357 8.07 7.60 18.78
CA ARG A 357 9.02 6.57 19.27
C ARG A 357 9.22 6.66 20.77
N ASN A 358 9.42 7.85 21.31
CA ASN A 358 9.65 8.06 22.73
C ASN A 358 8.42 7.68 23.55
N ILE A 359 7.22 8.09 23.14
CA ILE A 359 5.97 7.69 23.79
C ILE A 359 5.81 6.17 23.70
N ASN A 360 6.03 5.57 22.54
CA ASN A 360 5.94 4.12 22.38
C ASN A 360 6.92 3.35 23.28
N ASN A 361 8.15 3.85 23.48
CA ASN A 361 9.13 3.23 24.38
C ASN A 361 8.63 3.22 25.82
N ILE A 362 8.05 4.34 26.29
CA ILE A 362 7.46 4.42 27.64
C ILE A 362 6.34 3.41 27.80
N TYR A 363 5.42 3.35 26.84
CA TYR A 363 4.29 2.41 26.88
C TYR A 363 4.73 0.95 26.74
N SER A 364 5.73 0.67 25.93
CA SER A 364 6.35 -0.66 25.82
C SER A 364 6.90 -1.15 27.16
N TYR A 365 7.59 -0.26 27.88
CA TYR A 365 8.09 -0.55 29.22
C TYR A 365 6.96 -0.82 30.21
N ILE A 366 5.92 0.01 30.23
CA ILE A 366 4.75 -0.18 31.09
C ILE A 366 4.08 -1.53 30.77
N ASN A 367 3.93 -1.85 29.48
CA ASN A 367 3.34 -3.12 29.05
C ASN A 367 4.19 -4.33 29.47
N MET A 368 5.52 -4.25 29.38
CA MET A 368 6.43 -5.31 29.87
C MET A 368 6.23 -5.56 31.37
N ASN A 369 6.10 -4.49 32.15
CA ASN A 369 5.99 -4.56 33.61
C ASN A 369 4.60 -5.00 34.12
N ARG A 370 3.63 -5.20 33.23
CA ARG A 370 2.39 -5.93 33.56
C ARG A 370 2.64 -7.41 33.82
N TYR A 371 3.70 -7.97 33.22
CA TYR A 371 3.97 -9.40 33.23
C TYR A 371 5.26 -9.76 33.96
N ILE A 372 6.22 -8.85 34.01
CA ILE A 372 7.53 -9.03 34.65
C ILE A 372 7.63 -8.10 35.85
N LYS A 373 7.91 -8.67 37.03
CA LYS A 373 8.12 -7.88 38.24
C LYS A 373 9.42 -7.07 38.16
N ILE A 374 9.34 -5.80 38.52
CA ILE A 374 10.50 -4.96 38.75
C ILE A 374 10.46 -4.56 40.24
N ASN A 375 11.55 -4.79 40.96
CA ASN A 375 11.65 -4.58 42.42
C ASN A 375 10.52 -5.33 43.17
N ASP A 376 10.23 -6.58 42.75
CA ASP A 376 9.19 -7.47 43.30
C ASP A 376 7.73 -7.00 43.13
N GLU A 377 7.49 -5.91 42.39
CA GLU A 377 6.13 -5.41 42.14
C GLU A 377 5.77 -5.44 40.65
N LEU A 378 4.49 -5.78 40.36
CA LEU A 378 3.87 -5.61 39.04
C LEU A 378 3.20 -4.24 38.96
N ILE A 379 3.21 -3.63 37.77
CA ILE A 379 2.45 -2.40 37.54
C ILE A 379 0.94 -2.70 37.66
N LYS A 380 0.27 -1.92 38.50
CA LYS A 380 -1.20 -1.94 38.66
C LYS A 380 -1.80 -0.78 37.88
N PHE A 381 -2.94 -1.01 37.26
CA PHE A 381 -3.75 0.02 36.61
C PHE A 381 -4.79 0.62 37.56
N PRO A 382 -5.14 1.91 37.46
CA PRO A 382 -4.58 2.90 36.55
C PRO A 382 -3.13 3.30 36.95
N PHE A 383 -2.24 3.45 35.95
CA PHE A 383 -0.85 3.79 36.13
C PHE A 383 -0.58 5.24 35.66
N ILE A 384 0.07 6.03 36.52
CA ILE A 384 0.40 7.44 36.21
C ILE A 384 1.85 7.52 35.75
N ILE A 385 2.06 8.08 34.56
CA ILE A 385 3.40 8.32 34.03
C ILE A 385 4.02 9.51 34.77
N THR A 386 5.20 9.29 35.36
CA THR A 386 5.98 10.30 36.06
C THR A 386 7.20 10.73 35.25
N ARG A 387 7.79 11.89 35.59
CA ARG A 387 9.00 12.40 34.93
C ARG A 387 10.20 11.45 35.07
N GLU A 388 10.33 10.75 36.19
CA GLU A 388 11.39 9.75 36.42
C GLU A 388 11.32 8.62 35.40
N ILE A 389 10.11 8.13 35.09
CA ILE A 389 9.90 7.11 34.07
C ILE A 389 10.23 7.65 32.69
N ILE A 390 9.83 8.90 32.42
CA ILE A 390 10.13 9.57 31.14
C ILE A 390 11.64 9.67 30.96
N ASP A 391 12.39 10.18 31.95
CA ASP A 391 13.85 10.33 31.88
C ASP A 391 14.59 9.00 31.69
N LYS A 392 14.06 7.92 32.24
CA LYS A 392 14.67 6.58 32.12
C LYS A 392 14.52 5.97 30.72
N TYR A 393 13.42 6.25 30.02
CA TYR A 393 13.06 5.53 28.79
C TYR A 393 13.02 6.41 27.53
N ILE A 394 13.22 7.72 27.65
CA ILE A 394 13.39 8.59 26.48
C ILE A 394 14.78 8.36 25.84
N ILE A 395 14.78 8.24 24.53
CA ILE A 395 15.99 8.31 23.73
C ILE A 395 16.40 9.79 23.65
N ILE A 396 17.27 10.21 24.54
CA ILE A 396 17.90 11.54 24.50
C ILE A 396 18.96 11.51 23.40
N LYS A 397 19.13 12.64 22.69
CA LYS A 397 20.27 12.87 21.80
C LYS A 397 21.55 12.69 22.63
N ARG A 398 22.17 11.52 22.59
CA ARG A 398 23.56 11.39 23.06
C ARG A 398 24.42 12.15 22.07
N ASP A 399 25.25 13.05 22.57
CA ASP A 399 26.27 13.70 21.77
C ASP A 399 26.97 12.67 20.89
N ASN A 400 27.07 12.96 19.58
CA ASN A 400 27.62 12.07 18.54
C ASN A 400 29.08 11.63 18.78
N ASN A 401 29.69 11.99 19.90
CA ASN A 401 31.08 11.67 20.23
C ASN A 401 31.28 10.35 21.00
N LEU A 402 30.24 9.60 21.36
CA LEU A 402 30.33 8.36 22.15
C LEU A 402 29.83 7.08 21.51
N ILE A 403 29.33 7.13 20.26
CA ILE A 403 28.78 5.94 19.60
C ILE A 403 29.82 5.06 18.88
N ASN A 404 31.10 5.51 18.80
CA ASN A 404 32.14 4.75 18.07
C ASN A 404 32.87 3.70 18.91
N LEU A 405 32.53 3.45 20.18
CA LEU A 405 33.28 2.55 21.05
C LEU A 405 32.51 1.32 21.59
N SER A 406 31.26 1.09 21.24
CA SER A 406 30.50 -0.06 21.76
C SER A 406 29.99 -1.06 20.74
N MET A 407 30.46 -1.01 19.49
CA MET A 407 30.13 -2.03 18.47
C MET A 407 31.28 -3.03 18.20
N TYR A 408 32.38 -2.96 18.95
CA TYR A 408 33.47 -3.96 18.89
C TYR A 408 33.94 -4.28 20.32
N SER A 409 33.13 -5.02 21.05
CA SER A 409 33.59 -5.84 22.16
C SER A 409 32.64 -7.00 22.38
#